data_eb1e8cc9af8caa746589128d34c0cb5b
#
_entry.id   eb1e8cc9af8caa746589128d34c0cb5b
#
_cell.length_a   1.000
_cell.length_b   1.000
_cell.length_c   1.000
_cell.angle_alpha   90.00
_cell.angle_beta   90.00
_cell.angle_gamma   90.00
#
_symmetry.space_group_name_H-M   'P 1'
#
loop_
_entity.id
_entity.type
_entity.pdbx_description
1 polymer ?
#
loop_
_entity_poly.entity_id
_entity_poly.type
_entity_poly.pdbx_seq_one_letter_code
_entity_poly.pdbx_strand_id
1 'polypeptide(L)'
;SLWPGAIHGDFSMQVLQLFHYPTILQGQLTSDGINILYSNDHPFIHTQMLGFFIKIGIRLKHVSWGYGIYTFLQMSAYIIGIALLLATLNKFGVDQLILKVALFIYALIPVFPLYSILVGGDAFFSLMFLYFMIEVIWIFGTKGKIFYNKKFNGIMIITAFLLMAAKNQGLYV
;
A
#
# COMPACT_ATOMS: atom_id res chain seq x y z
N SER A 1 22.64 2.76 3.23
CA SER A 1 21.88 2.61 1.99
C SER A 1 20.50 2.08 2.37
N LEU A 2 19.42 2.74 1.90
CA LEU A 2 18.03 2.29 2.13
C LEU A 2 17.58 1.22 1.11
N TRP A 3 18.48 0.78 0.25
CA TRP A 3 18.25 -0.35 -0.64
C TRP A 3 18.38 -1.67 0.12
N PRO A 4 17.45 -2.60 -0.03
CA PRO A 4 16.33 -2.68 -0.99
C PRO A 4 14.99 -2.09 -0.48
N GLY A 5 14.96 -1.37 0.60
CA GLY A 5 13.80 -0.78 1.27
C GLY A 5 13.95 -0.83 2.79
N ALA A 6 13.05 -0.18 3.52
CA ALA A 6 12.98 -0.26 4.97
C ALA A 6 12.10 -1.45 5.38
N ILE A 7 12.67 -2.35 6.16
CA ILE A 7 12.00 -3.55 6.66
C ILE A 7 11.41 -3.25 8.03
N HIS A 8 10.12 -3.46 8.19
CA HIS A 8 9.42 -3.41 9.47
C HIS A 8 9.19 -4.81 10.05
N GLY A 9 8.92 -4.92 11.36
CA GLY A 9 8.66 -6.21 12.01
C GLY A 9 7.58 -7.05 11.35
N ASP A 10 6.51 -6.41 10.87
CA ASP A 10 5.40 -7.05 10.16
C ASP A 10 5.84 -7.76 8.87
N PHE A 11 6.85 -7.21 8.16
CA PHE A 11 7.42 -7.85 6.99
C PHE A 11 8.00 -9.22 7.32
N SER A 12 8.78 -9.30 8.41
CA SER A 12 9.39 -10.57 8.83
C SER A 12 8.33 -11.62 9.12
N MET A 13 7.23 -11.22 9.78
CA MET A 13 6.11 -12.11 10.09
C MET A 13 5.36 -12.57 8.83
N GLN A 14 5.13 -11.68 7.88
CA GLN A 14 4.52 -12.03 6.59
C GLN A 14 5.39 -13.01 5.79
N VAL A 15 6.71 -12.82 5.80
CA VAL A 15 7.64 -13.74 5.13
C VAL A 15 7.62 -15.12 5.81
N LEU A 16 7.62 -15.18 7.14
CA LEU A 16 7.54 -16.45 7.88
C LEU A 16 6.22 -17.17 7.55
N GLN A 17 5.08 -16.47 7.54
CA GLN A 17 3.80 -17.05 7.15
C GLN A 17 3.81 -17.57 5.71
N LEU A 18 4.42 -16.82 4.77
CA LEU A 18 4.51 -17.23 3.37
C LEU A 18 5.25 -18.55 3.16
N PHE A 19 6.28 -18.80 3.98
CA PHE A 19 7.09 -20.02 3.94
C PHE A 19 6.64 -21.07 4.96
N HIS A 20 5.47 -20.89 5.59
CA HIS A 20 4.90 -21.81 6.57
C HIS A 20 5.76 -22.03 7.81
N TYR A 21 6.58 -21.05 8.20
CA TYR A 21 7.31 -21.09 9.46
C TYR A 21 6.43 -20.59 10.61
N PRO A 22 6.55 -21.19 11.81
CA PRO A 22 5.82 -20.74 13.00
C PRO A 22 6.23 -19.30 13.34
N THR A 23 5.25 -18.43 13.63
CA THR A 23 5.48 -17.05 14.03
C THR A 23 5.30 -16.89 15.54
N ILE A 24 6.16 -16.11 16.18
CA ILE A 24 6.15 -15.90 17.65
C ILE A 24 4.86 -15.17 18.09
N LEU A 25 4.27 -14.31 17.24
CA LEU A 25 3.02 -13.61 17.54
C LEU A 25 1.81 -14.54 17.62
N GLN A 26 1.90 -15.71 17.04
CA GLN A 26 0.83 -16.69 17.12
C GLN A 26 0.80 -17.41 18.48
N GLY A 27 1.69 -17.07 19.45
CA GLY A 27 1.72 -17.44 20.89
C GLY A 27 0.99 -18.71 21.32
N GLN A 28 0.26 -19.23 20.43
CA GLN A 28 -0.49 -20.46 20.42
C GLN A 28 0.11 -21.37 19.34
N LEU A 29 1.22 -22.01 19.65
CA LEU A 29 1.28 -23.42 19.32
C LEU A 29 -0.03 -23.97 19.91
N THR A 30 -1.08 -24.05 19.10
CA THR A 30 -2.23 -24.82 19.52
C THR A 30 -1.67 -26.19 19.90
N SER A 31 -2.06 -26.70 21.06
CA SER A 31 -1.63 -27.99 21.62
C SER A 31 -1.76 -29.13 20.61
N ASP A 32 -2.42 -28.91 19.49
CA ASP A 32 -2.76 -29.88 18.46
C ASP A 32 -1.87 -29.80 17.21
N GLY A 33 -0.80 -28.98 17.21
CA GLY A 33 0.15 -28.91 16.08
C GLY A 33 -0.44 -28.39 14.77
N ILE A 34 -1.63 -27.81 14.80
CA ILE A 34 -2.26 -27.19 13.62
C ILE A 34 -1.55 -25.88 13.35
N ASN A 35 -0.69 -25.89 12.34
CA ASN A 35 -0.09 -24.69 11.77
C ASN A 35 -1.23 -23.82 11.20
N ILE A 36 -1.58 -22.74 11.90
CA ILE A 36 -2.44 -21.71 11.33
C ILE A 36 -1.64 -21.06 10.20
N LEU A 37 -1.91 -21.47 8.98
CA LEU A 37 -1.21 -21.03 7.76
C LEU A 37 -1.24 -19.51 7.57
N TYR A 38 -2.26 -18.83 8.09
CA TYR A 38 -2.43 -17.39 8.00
C TYR A 38 -3.08 -16.85 9.27
N SER A 39 -2.44 -15.89 9.94
CA SER A 39 -3.08 -15.15 11.02
C SER A 39 -3.94 -14.03 10.45
N ASN A 40 -5.00 -13.66 11.19
CA ASN A 40 -5.87 -12.54 10.82
C ASN A 40 -5.19 -11.18 11.02
N ASP A 41 -3.97 -11.16 11.59
CA ASP A 41 -3.21 -9.95 11.89
C ASP A 41 -2.59 -9.32 10.64
N HIS A 42 -2.38 -10.12 9.58
CA HIS A 42 -1.77 -9.64 8.33
C HIS A 42 -2.69 -9.87 7.13
N PRO A 43 -2.92 -8.84 6.32
CA PRO A 43 -3.80 -8.93 5.15
C PRO A 43 -3.29 -9.97 4.16
N PHE A 44 -4.12 -10.96 3.85
CA PHE A 44 -3.79 -12.04 2.94
C PHE A 44 -3.28 -11.54 1.57
N ILE A 45 -3.95 -10.54 1.00
CA ILE A 45 -3.61 -10.02 -0.34
C ILE A 45 -2.23 -9.38 -0.36
N HIS A 46 -1.91 -8.55 0.64
CA HIS A 46 -0.58 -7.94 0.72
C HIS A 46 0.51 -9.00 0.91
N THR A 47 0.27 -10.00 1.76
CA THR A 47 1.21 -11.12 1.98
C THR A 47 1.46 -11.91 0.69
N GLN A 48 0.42 -12.20 -0.10
CA GLN A 48 0.57 -12.90 -1.38
C GLN A 48 1.30 -12.06 -2.43
N MET A 49 1.00 -10.76 -2.50
CA MET A 49 1.68 -9.82 -3.39
C MET A 49 3.17 -9.74 -3.06
N LEU A 50 3.51 -9.58 -1.78
CA LEU A 50 4.89 -9.58 -1.32
C LEU A 50 5.59 -10.92 -1.65
N GLY A 51 4.89 -12.03 -1.43
CA GLY A 51 5.37 -13.37 -1.77
C GLY A 51 5.68 -13.56 -3.25
N PHE A 52 4.89 -12.96 -4.12
CA PHE A 52 5.16 -12.98 -5.56
C PHE A 52 6.51 -12.33 -5.88
N PHE A 53 6.78 -11.15 -5.32
CA PHE A 53 8.06 -10.46 -5.53
C PHE A 53 9.25 -11.19 -4.90
N ILE A 54 9.08 -11.78 -3.71
CA ILE A 54 10.12 -12.60 -3.07
C ILE A 54 10.45 -13.81 -3.95
N LYS A 55 9.46 -14.50 -4.51
CA LYS A 55 9.68 -15.63 -5.43
C LYS A 55 10.45 -15.20 -6.69
N ILE A 56 10.19 -13.99 -7.21
CA ILE A 56 11.01 -13.42 -8.30
C ILE A 56 12.46 -13.25 -7.84
N GLY A 57 12.70 -12.68 -6.66
CA GLY A 57 14.03 -12.51 -6.11
C GLY A 57 14.77 -13.84 -5.92
N ILE A 58 14.09 -14.88 -5.44
CA ILE A 58 14.65 -16.24 -5.32
C ILE A 58 15.06 -16.78 -6.69
N ARG A 59 14.23 -16.63 -7.72
CA ARG A 59 14.56 -17.04 -9.09
C ARG A 59 15.77 -16.29 -9.65
N LEU A 60 15.95 -15.03 -9.28
CA LEU A 60 17.11 -14.21 -9.63
C LEU A 60 18.35 -14.50 -8.77
N LYS A 61 18.28 -15.50 -7.87
CA LYS A 61 19.32 -15.86 -6.89
C LYS A 61 19.69 -14.74 -5.89
N HIS A 62 18.87 -13.71 -5.79
CA HIS A 62 19.04 -12.57 -4.89
C HIS A 62 17.70 -12.11 -4.35
N VAL A 63 17.34 -12.56 -3.15
CA VAL A 63 16.06 -12.23 -2.52
C VAL A 63 15.84 -10.71 -2.39
N SER A 64 16.93 -9.96 -2.12
CA SER A 64 16.91 -8.49 -2.04
C SER A 64 16.41 -7.79 -3.31
N TRP A 65 16.59 -8.38 -4.47
CA TRP A 65 16.04 -7.86 -5.72
C TRP A 65 14.52 -7.96 -5.76
N GLY A 66 13.96 -9.01 -5.19
CA GLY A 66 12.50 -9.20 -5.16
C GLY A 66 11.82 -8.04 -4.45
N TYR A 67 12.17 -7.77 -3.20
CA TYR A 67 11.54 -6.64 -2.52
C TYR A 67 12.10 -5.28 -2.90
N GLY A 68 13.28 -5.20 -3.51
CA GLY A 68 13.74 -3.96 -4.16
C GLY A 68 12.83 -3.56 -5.32
N ILE A 69 12.39 -4.51 -6.16
CA ILE A 69 11.41 -4.26 -7.21
C ILE A 69 10.06 -3.84 -6.61
N TYR A 70 9.58 -4.55 -5.58
CA TYR A 70 8.36 -4.20 -4.87
C TYR A 70 8.42 -2.76 -4.34
N THR A 71 9.48 -2.41 -3.61
CA THR A 71 9.68 -1.08 -3.03
C THR A 71 9.74 0.00 -4.10
N PHE A 72 10.44 -0.26 -5.22
CA PHE A 72 10.51 0.67 -6.35
C PHE A 72 9.13 0.93 -6.96
N LEU A 73 8.34 -0.11 -7.16
CA LEU A 73 6.97 0.03 -7.69
C LEU A 73 6.07 0.78 -6.70
N GLN A 74 6.16 0.47 -5.40
CA GLN A 74 5.41 1.15 -4.36
C GLN A 74 5.77 2.64 -4.29
N MET A 75 7.06 2.99 -4.28
CA MET A 75 7.54 4.37 -4.29
C MET A 75 7.05 5.11 -5.53
N SER A 76 7.14 4.49 -6.71
CA SER A 76 6.65 5.07 -7.97
C SER A 76 5.15 5.34 -7.89
N ALA A 77 4.37 4.40 -7.35
CA ALA A 77 2.94 4.56 -7.16
C ALA A 77 2.61 5.71 -6.18
N TYR A 78 3.38 5.90 -5.10
CA TYR A 78 3.22 7.05 -4.21
C TYR A 78 3.49 8.37 -4.92
N ILE A 79 4.58 8.47 -5.69
CA ILE A 79 4.91 9.70 -6.44
C ILE A 79 3.79 10.03 -7.43
N ILE A 80 3.32 9.03 -8.18
CA ILE A 80 2.20 9.19 -9.12
C ILE A 80 0.92 9.61 -8.37
N GLY A 81 0.62 8.97 -7.24
CA GLY A 81 -0.55 9.29 -6.42
C GLY A 81 -0.54 10.73 -5.90
N ILE A 82 0.61 11.20 -5.38
CA ILE A 82 0.76 12.60 -4.93
C ILE A 82 0.61 13.57 -6.11
N ALA A 83 1.22 13.28 -7.25
CA ALA A 83 1.08 14.11 -8.45
C ALA A 83 -0.39 14.18 -8.93
N LEU A 84 -1.10 13.05 -8.93
CA LEU A 84 -2.52 12.99 -9.27
C LEU A 84 -3.39 13.74 -8.25
N LEU A 85 -3.08 13.65 -6.96
CA LEU A 85 -3.78 14.41 -5.92
C LEU A 85 -3.64 15.91 -6.16
N LEU A 86 -2.42 16.40 -6.35
CA LEU A 86 -2.16 17.81 -6.58
C LEU A 86 -2.81 18.30 -7.90
N ALA A 87 -2.73 17.51 -8.97
CA ALA A 87 -3.39 17.80 -10.24
C ALA A 87 -4.92 17.85 -10.10
N THR A 88 -5.50 16.96 -9.30
CA THR A 88 -6.94 16.93 -9.02
C THR A 88 -7.36 18.15 -8.22
N LEU A 89 -6.64 18.51 -7.17
CA LEU A 89 -6.91 19.69 -6.36
C LEU A 89 -6.79 20.98 -7.19
N ASN A 90 -5.76 21.08 -8.05
CA ASN A 90 -5.60 22.18 -8.99
C ASN A 90 -6.80 22.31 -9.94
N LYS A 91 -7.28 21.19 -10.49
CA LYS A 91 -8.45 21.16 -11.37
C LYS A 91 -9.71 21.69 -10.69
N PHE A 92 -9.87 21.44 -9.40
CA PHE A 92 -11.02 21.93 -8.62
C PHE A 92 -10.79 23.33 -7.99
N GLY A 93 -9.75 24.04 -8.41
CA GLY A 93 -9.55 25.45 -8.10
C GLY A 93 -8.83 25.74 -6.80
N VAL A 94 -8.09 24.75 -6.26
CA VAL A 94 -7.22 25.00 -5.10
C VAL A 94 -6.07 25.92 -5.52
N ASP A 95 -5.78 26.92 -4.68
CA ASP A 95 -4.74 27.91 -4.94
C ASP A 95 -3.36 27.30 -5.15
N GLN A 96 -2.61 27.83 -6.12
CA GLN A 96 -1.28 27.35 -6.49
C GLN A 96 -0.26 27.42 -5.34
N LEU A 97 -0.39 28.42 -4.46
CA LEU A 97 0.50 28.54 -3.31
C LEU A 97 0.27 27.38 -2.33
N ILE A 98 -0.98 27.02 -2.07
CA ILE A 98 -1.35 25.88 -1.23
C ILE A 98 -0.79 24.58 -1.79
N LEU A 99 -0.90 24.37 -3.12
CA LEU A 99 -0.38 23.18 -3.78
C LEU A 99 1.15 23.10 -3.69
N LYS A 100 1.85 24.22 -3.87
CA LYS A 100 3.31 24.30 -3.72
C LYS A 100 3.75 24.02 -2.27
N VAL A 101 3.04 24.59 -1.29
CA VAL A 101 3.31 24.34 0.13
C VAL A 101 3.08 22.86 0.47
N ALA A 102 1.98 22.28 -0.02
CA ALA A 102 1.71 20.84 0.17
C ALA A 102 2.81 19.97 -0.43
N LEU A 103 3.25 20.25 -1.67
CA LEU A 103 4.35 19.54 -2.32
C LEU A 103 5.64 19.66 -1.50
N PHE A 104 5.94 20.86 -1.01
CA PHE A 104 7.12 21.11 -0.19
C PHE A 104 7.08 20.31 1.13
N ILE A 105 5.92 20.26 1.79
CA ILE A 105 5.70 19.45 2.98
C ILE A 105 5.94 17.95 2.67
N TYR A 106 5.36 17.42 1.60
CA TYR A 106 5.56 16.02 1.20
C TYR A 106 7.01 15.70 0.88
N ALA A 107 7.75 16.65 0.29
CA ALA A 107 9.15 16.44 -0.08
C ALA A 107 10.12 16.54 1.12
N LEU A 108 9.86 17.46 2.06
CA LEU A 108 10.79 17.76 3.15
C LEU A 108 10.54 16.98 4.43
N ILE A 109 9.30 16.61 4.72
CA ILE A 109 9.02 15.84 5.93
C ILE A 109 9.43 14.38 5.69
N PRO A 110 10.46 13.87 6.38
CA PRO A 110 11.06 12.55 6.10
C PRO A 110 10.07 11.38 6.22
N VAL A 111 9.00 11.56 6.99
CA VAL A 111 7.96 10.52 7.18
C VAL A 111 7.36 10.08 5.84
N PHE A 112 7.06 10.99 4.92
CA PHE A 112 6.42 10.62 3.65
C PHE A 112 7.33 9.80 2.73
N PRO A 113 8.57 10.22 2.41
CA PRO A 113 9.46 9.40 1.61
C PRO A 113 9.85 8.09 2.32
N LEU A 114 10.01 8.08 3.66
CA LEU A 114 10.27 6.85 4.41
C LEU A 114 9.10 5.87 4.30
N TYR A 115 7.85 6.35 4.39
CA TYR A 115 6.66 5.51 4.25
C TYR A 115 6.55 4.91 2.84
N SER A 116 6.99 5.63 1.80
CA SER A 116 6.96 5.13 0.43
C SER A 116 7.89 3.94 0.17
N ILE A 117 8.95 3.79 0.98
CA ILE A 117 9.92 2.68 0.88
C ILE A 117 9.75 1.63 1.97
N LEU A 118 8.80 1.83 2.90
CA LEU A 118 8.52 0.88 3.96
C LEU A 118 7.78 -0.33 3.39
N VAL A 119 8.32 -1.52 3.61
CA VAL A 119 7.68 -2.76 3.19
C VAL A 119 6.78 -3.26 4.31
N GLY A 120 5.49 -3.06 4.16
CA GLY A 120 4.50 -3.46 5.17
C GLY A 120 3.06 -3.16 4.75
N GLY A 121 2.11 -3.82 5.40
CA GLY A 121 0.67 -3.65 5.13
C GLY A 121 0.18 -2.22 5.32
N ASP A 122 0.71 -1.52 6.31
CA ASP A 122 0.34 -0.12 6.59
C ASP A 122 0.74 0.84 5.48
N ALA A 123 1.92 0.65 4.89
CA ALA A 123 2.36 1.44 3.75
C ALA A 123 1.48 1.16 2.52
N PHE A 124 1.17 -0.09 2.25
CA PHE A 124 0.27 -0.46 1.16
C PHE A 124 -1.16 0.09 1.39
N PHE A 125 -1.68 -0.01 2.61
CA PHE A 125 -2.98 0.57 2.98
C PHE A 125 -3.01 2.08 2.73
N SER A 126 -2.00 2.83 3.21
CA SER A 126 -1.95 4.29 3.03
C SER A 126 -1.82 4.70 1.57
N LEU A 127 -1.14 3.88 0.72
CA LEU A 127 -1.11 4.08 -0.72
C LEU A 127 -2.50 3.92 -1.35
N MET A 128 -3.22 2.85 -1.02
CA MET A 128 -4.59 2.64 -1.51
C MET A 128 -5.55 3.71 -1.02
N PHE A 129 -5.41 4.14 0.24
CA PHE A 129 -6.17 5.24 0.82
C PHE A 129 -5.93 6.57 0.08
N LEU A 130 -4.70 6.85 -0.32
CA LEU A 130 -4.38 8.04 -1.14
C LEU A 130 -5.17 8.04 -2.46
N TYR A 131 -5.18 6.92 -3.18
CA TYR A 131 -5.94 6.81 -4.44
C TYR A 131 -7.44 6.91 -4.20
N PHE A 132 -7.96 6.26 -3.16
CA PHE A 132 -9.37 6.36 -2.78
C PHE A 132 -9.78 7.80 -2.46
N MET A 133 -8.95 8.55 -1.73
CA MET A 133 -9.22 9.96 -1.44
C MET A 133 -9.25 10.84 -2.71
N ILE A 134 -8.42 10.54 -3.71
CA ILE A 134 -8.48 11.22 -5.01
C ILE A 134 -9.84 10.97 -5.68
N GLU A 135 -10.34 9.74 -5.64
CA GLU A 135 -11.64 9.38 -6.19
C GLU A 135 -12.79 10.09 -5.46
N VAL A 136 -12.72 10.16 -4.13
CA VAL A 136 -13.69 10.91 -3.30
C VAL A 136 -13.70 12.39 -3.69
N ILE A 137 -12.53 13.01 -3.88
CA ILE A 137 -12.44 14.41 -4.33
C ILE A 137 -13.10 14.59 -5.71
N TRP A 138 -12.91 13.64 -6.64
CA TRP A 138 -13.58 13.67 -7.94
C TRP A 138 -15.11 13.56 -7.83
N ILE A 139 -15.63 12.72 -6.94
CA ILE A 139 -17.06 12.58 -6.70
C ILE A 139 -17.65 13.92 -6.23
N PHE A 140 -17.05 14.52 -5.21
CA PHE A 140 -17.51 15.82 -4.69
C PHE A 140 -17.34 16.95 -5.70
N GLY A 141 -16.18 17.06 -6.35
CA GLY A 141 -15.87 18.11 -7.31
C GLY A 141 -16.77 18.07 -8.55
N THR A 142 -17.24 16.88 -8.95
CA THR A 142 -18.17 16.72 -10.07
C THR A 142 -19.64 16.66 -9.67
N LYS A 143 -19.94 16.81 -8.35
CA LYS A 143 -21.29 16.64 -7.79
C LYS A 143 -21.91 15.30 -8.19
N GLY A 144 -21.14 14.22 -8.16
CA GLY A 144 -21.54 12.87 -8.51
C GLY A 144 -21.64 12.58 -10.01
N LYS A 145 -21.47 13.54 -10.91
CA LYS A 145 -21.55 13.30 -12.36
C LYS A 145 -20.51 12.32 -12.88
N ILE A 146 -19.41 12.13 -12.14
CA ILE A 146 -18.35 11.18 -12.51
C ILE A 146 -18.84 9.74 -12.57
N PHE A 147 -19.89 9.37 -11.84
CA PHE A 147 -20.47 8.01 -11.85
C PHE A 147 -21.05 7.58 -13.20
N TYR A 148 -21.30 8.50 -14.12
CA TYR A 148 -21.65 8.14 -15.50
C TYR A 148 -20.45 7.58 -16.28
N ASN A 149 -19.23 7.77 -15.78
CA ASN A 149 -18.02 7.22 -16.39
C ASN A 149 -17.77 5.78 -15.89
N LYS A 150 -18.04 4.79 -16.75
CA LYS A 150 -17.86 3.36 -16.43
C LYS A 150 -16.41 3.00 -16.05
N LYS A 151 -15.40 3.68 -16.66
CA LYS A 151 -13.99 3.45 -16.32
C LYS A 151 -13.67 3.92 -14.91
N PHE A 152 -14.19 5.08 -14.52
CA PHE A 152 -14.04 5.58 -13.16
C PHE A 152 -14.64 4.63 -12.13
N ASN A 153 -15.86 4.15 -12.38
CA ASN A 153 -16.53 3.19 -11.48
C ASN A 153 -15.73 1.89 -11.33
N GLY A 154 -15.17 1.38 -12.44
CA GLY A 154 -14.32 0.20 -12.41
C GLY A 154 -13.06 0.40 -11.56
N ILE A 155 -12.37 1.54 -11.71
CA ILE A 155 -11.18 1.89 -10.92
C ILE A 155 -11.57 2.01 -9.44
N MET A 156 -12.65 2.73 -9.12
CA MET A 156 -13.13 2.92 -7.76
C MET A 156 -13.45 1.60 -7.06
N ILE A 157 -14.10 0.66 -7.74
CA ILE A 157 -14.39 -0.68 -7.19
C ILE A 157 -13.08 -1.42 -6.88
N ILE A 158 -12.10 -1.37 -7.79
CA ILE A 158 -10.80 -2.01 -7.59
C ILE A 158 -10.05 -1.37 -6.42
N THR A 159 -10.02 -0.04 -6.36
CA THR A 159 -9.34 0.70 -5.29
C THR A 159 -9.99 0.43 -3.93
N ALA A 160 -11.33 0.47 -3.85
CA ALA A 160 -12.07 0.15 -2.65
C ALA A 160 -11.82 -1.30 -2.19
N PHE A 161 -11.85 -2.27 -3.13
CA PHE A 161 -11.54 -3.66 -2.82
C PHE A 161 -10.11 -3.83 -2.29
N LEU A 162 -9.11 -3.21 -2.93
CA LEU A 162 -7.72 -3.27 -2.48
C LEU A 162 -7.53 -2.59 -1.12
N LEU A 163 -8.24 -1.50 -0.86
CA LEU A 163 -8.22 -0.80 0.42
C LEU A 163 -8.77 -1.70 1.55
N MET A 164 -9.93 -2.33 1.32
CA MET A 164 -10.52 -3.28 2.27
C MET A 164 -9.61 -4.48 2.52
N ALA A 165 -8.97 -4.96 1.46
CA ALA A 165 -8.11 -6.13 1.52
C ALA A 165 -6.69 -5.81 2.04
N ALA A 166 -6.29 -4.54 2.04
CA ALA A 166 -4.99 -4.10 2.57
C ALA A 166 -4.90 -4.15 4.08
N LYS A 167 -6.03 -4.00 4.77
CA LYS A 167 -6.10 -4.05 6.24
C LYS A 167 -7.54 -4.31 6.69
N ASN A 168 -7.74 -5.06 7.79
CA ASN A 168 -9.07 -5.29 8.35
C ASN A 168 -9.81 -3.97 8.65
N GLN A 169 -9.08 -2.90 8.98
CA GLN A 169 -9.63 -1.56 9.19
C GLN A 169 -10.15 -0.91 7.90
N GLY A 170 -9.73 -1.36 6.73
CA GLY A 170 -10.23 -0.89 5.44
C GLY A 170 -11.72 -1.16 5.20
N LEU A 171 -12.32 -2.05 5.99
CA LEU A 171 -13.76 -2.28 5.99
C LEU A 171 -14.59 -1.13 6.58
N TYR A 172 -13.96 -0.22 7.32
CA TYR A 172 -14.62 0.89 8.02
C TYR A 172 -14.45 2.25 7.32
N VAL A 173 -13.80 2.28 6.17
CA VAL A 173 -13.61 3.46 5.32
C VAL A 173 -14.65 3.48 4.20
#